data_6d785f0c8a70efa1abc0fd97f8a949a6
#
_entry.id   6d785f0c8a70efa1abc0fd97f8a949a6
#
_cell.length_a   1.000
_cell.length_b   1.000
_cell.length_c   1.000
_cell.angle_alpha   90.00
_cell.angle_beta   90.00
_cell.angle_gamma   90.00
#
_symmetry.space_group_name_H-M   'P 1'
#
loop_
_entity.id
_entity.type
_entity.pdbx_description
1 polymer ?
#
loop_
_entity_poly.entity_id
_entity_poly.type
_entity_poly.pdbx_seq_one_letter_code
_entity_poly.pdbx_strand_id
1 'polypeptide(L)' 'MKYLRIGLKVMIKLNLKKCIYSKKNVLKAIDEYKNLCHIDILDDTEKMILVFKECLYDEKLTVNEFENYVIGLENM' A
#
# COMPACT_ATOMS: atom_id res chain seq x y z
N MET A 1 -10.92 -22.29 -1.88
CA MET A 1 -11.89 -21.56 -2.59
C MET A 1 -11.78 -20.09 -2.35
N LYS A 2 -12.25 -19.37 -3.24
CA LYS A 2 -12.04 -17.99 -3.21
C LYS A 2 -13.30 -17.25 -3.01
N TYR A 3 -13.29 -16.31 -2.16
CA TYR A 3 -14.44 -15.49 -2.00
C TYR A 3 -14.57 -14.53 -3.13
N LEU A 4 -15.77 -14.34 -3.57
CA LEU A 4 -16.07 -13.28 -4.51
C LEU A 4 -16.40 -12.05 -3.69
N ARG A 5 -15.77 -10.97 -4.01
CA ARG A 5 -16.02 -9.73 -3.29
C ARG A 5 -17.09 -8.92 -3.96
N ILE A 6 -18.18 -9.58 -4.23
CA ILE A 6 -19.28 -8.98 -4.98
C ILE A 6 -19.91 -7.88 -4.18
N GLY A 7 -20.00 -6.72 -4.77
CA GLY A 7 -20.72 -5.60 -4.18
C GLY A 7 -19.99 -4.92 -3.04
N LEU A 8 -18.83 -5.42 -2.66
CA LEU A 8 -18.08 -4.79 -1.59
C LEU A 8 -16.78 -4.24 -2.15
N LYS A 9 -16.56 -2.97 -1.93
CA LYS A 9 -15.30 -2.35 -2.26
C LYS A 9 -14.63 -1.95 -0.98
N VAL A 10 -13.62 -2.70 -0.61
CA VAL A 10 -12.86 -2.41 0.59
C VAL A 10 -11.67 -1.57 0.18
N MET A 11 -11.57 -0.40 0.79
CA MET A 11 -10.44 0.49 0.55
C MET A 11 -9.80 0.80 1.87
N ILE A 12 -8.50 0.65 1.93
CA ILE A 12 -7.75 0.93 3.14
C ILE A 12 -6.73 2.01 2.83
N LYS A 13 -6.63 2.98 3.73
CA LYS A 13 -5.68 4.07 3.58
C LYS A 13 -4.50 3.83 4.51
N LEU A 14 -3.31 4.06 3.98
CA LEU A 14 -2.09 3.97 4.76
C LEU A 14 -1.39 5.31 4.67
N ASN A 15 -1.15 5.94 5.81
CA ASN A 15 -0.45 7.22 5.87
C ASN A 15 1.00 6.99 6.21
N LEU A 16 1.89 7.46 5.33
CA LEU A 16 3.33 7.32 5.54
C LEU A 16 3.95 8.69 5.64
N LYS A 17 4.54 8.99 6.80
CA LYS A 17 5.15 10.30 7.01
C LYS A 17 6.43 10.43 6.22
N LYS A 18 6.58 11.53 5.51
CA LYS A 18 7.74 11.75 4.67
C LYS A 18 9.03 11.88 5.45
N CYS A 19 8.95 12.23 6.73
CA CYS A 19 10.16 12.31 7.55
C CYS A 19 10.69 10.93 7.92
N ILE A 20 9.90 9.88 7.71
CA ILE A 20 10.29 8.52 8.05
C ILE A 20 10.52 7.68 6.79
N TYR A 21 9.67 7.86 5.79
CA TYR A 21 9.70 7.06 4.58
C TYR A 21 10.03 7.91 3.37
N SER A 22 10.96 7.46 2.55
CA SER A 22 11.29 8.17 1.34
C SER A 22 10.30 7.82 0.25
N LYS A 23 9.98 8.80 -0.58
CA LYS A 23 9.06 8.58 -1.70
C LYS A 23 9.63 7.55 -2.66
N LYS A 24 10.95 7.55 -2.85
CA LYS A 24 11.60 6.60 -3.73
C LYS A 24 11.29 5.16 -3.31
N ASN A 25 11.42 4.87 -2.03
CA ASN A 25 11.17 3.52 -1.54
C ASN A 25 9.69 3.17 -1.59
N VAL A 26 8.83 4.15 -1.33
CA VAL A 26 7.38 3.90 -1.41
C VAL A 26 6.98 3.59 -2.85
N LEU A 27 7.50 4.33 -3.81
CA LEU A 27 7.18 4.07 -5.21
C LEU A 27 7.71 2.71 -5.65
N LYS A 28 8.87 2.32 -5.15
CA LYS A 28 9.41 1.01 -5.46
C LYS A 28 8.51 -0.09 -4.92
N ALA A 29 8.01 0.10 -3.71
CA ALA A 29 7.11 -0.88 -3.11
C ALA A 29 5.80 -0.96 -3.88
N ILE A 30 5.27 0.18 -4.31
CA ILE A 30 4.04 0.19 -5.10
C ILE A 30 4.23 -0.62 -6.37
N ASP A 31 5.37 -0.46 -7.01
CA ASP A 31 5.65 -1.21 -8.23
C ASP A 31 5.70 -2.71 -7.97
N GLU A 32 6.26 -3.10 -6.83
CA GLU A 32 6.36 -4.52 -6.49
C GLU A 32 4.99 -5.13 -6.19
N TYR A 33 4.04 -4.32 -5.72
CA TYR A 33 2.74 -4.83 -5.33
C TYR A 33 1.66 -4.58 -6.37
N LYS A 34 2.01 -4.03 -7.52
CA LYS A 34 1.00 -3.61 -8.49
C LYS A 34 0.15 -4.74 -9.03
N ASN A 35 0.69 -5.96 -9.03
CA ASN A 35 -0.06 -7.12 -9.51
C ASN A 35 -0.93 -7.73 -8.43
N LEU A 36 -0.77 -7.28 -7.19
CA LEU A 36 -1.53 -7.81 -6.07
C LEU A 36 -2.63 -6.88 -5.63
N CYS A 37 -2.47 -5.61 -5.87
CA CYS A 37 -3.39 -4.62 -5.34
C CYS A 37 -3.26 -3.34 -6.12
N HIS A 38 -4.38 -2.66 -6.31
CA HIS A 38 -4.35 -1.34 -6.94
C HIS A 38 -4.07 -0.31 -5.85
N ILE A 39 -3.00 0.44 -6.01
CA ILE A 39 -2.57 1.40 -5.00
C ILE A 39 -2.52 2.78 -5.62
N ASP A 40 -3.33 3.70 -5.11
CA ASP A 40 -3.29 5.09 -5.50
C ASP A 40 -2.50 5.85 -4.46
N ILE A 41 -1.76 6.85 -4.89
CA ILE A 41 -0.96 7.66 -3.98
C ILE A 41 -1.41 9.10 -4.05
N LEU A 42 -1.64 9.69 -2.88
CA LEU A 42 -1.93 11.10 -2.75
C LEU A 42 -0.76 11.72 -2.01
N ASP A 43 -0.09 12.64 -2.67
CA ASP A 43 1.13 13.22 -2.12
C ASP A 43 0.81 14.54 -1.43
N ASP A 44 1.04 14.58 -0.15
CA ASP A 44 0.85 15.79 0.65
C ASP A 44 2.22 16.31 1.04
N THR A 45 2.27 17.52 1.63
CA THR A 45 3.55 18.11 2.01
C THR A 45 4.27 17.29 3.08
N GLU A 46 3.51 16.70 4.00
CA GLU A 46 4.11 16.01 5.14
C GLU A 46 4.00 14.51 5.08
N LYS A 47 3.13 14.00 4.23
CA LYS A 47 2.88 12.56 4.21
C LYS A 47 2.44 12.11 2.83
N MET A 48 2.54 10.81 2.63
CA MET A 48 1.99 10.16 1.46
C MET A 48 0.83 9.32 1.93
N ILE A 49 -0.31 9.47 1.29
CA ILE A 49 -1.50 8.71 1.61
C ILE A 49 -1.69 7.70 0.50
N LEU A 50 -1.62 6.43 0.86
CA LEU A 50 -1.79 5.35 -0.09
C LEU A 50 -3.18 4.75 0.09
N VAL A 51 -3.88 4.57 -1.01
CA VAL A 51 -5.21 3.97 -0.98
C VAL A 51 -5.12 2.62 -1.68
N PHE A 52 -5.35 1.56 -0.92
CA PHE A 52 -5.30 0.18 -1.43
C PHE A 52 -6.71 -0.27 -1.77
N LYS A 53 -6.89 -0.74 -2.98
CA LYS A 53 -8.20 -1.25 -3.40
C LYS A 53 -8.01 -2.37 -4.39
N GLU A 54 -9.05 -3.17 -4.54
CA GLU A 54 -9.05 -4.28 -5.50
C GLU A 54 -7.86 -5.22 -5.28
N CYS A 55 -7.62 -5.55 -4.02
CA CYS A 55 -6.54 -6.46 -3.69
C CYS A 55 -6.95 -7.90 -3.93
N LEU A 56 -6.02 -8.71 -4.41
CA LEU A 56 -6.26 -10.13 -4.62
C LEU A 56 -6.48 -10.86 -3.32
N TYR A 57 -5.81 -10.42 -2.27
CA TYR A 57 -5.89 -11.05 -0.97
C TYR A 57 -6.52 -10.07 0.01
N ASP A 58 -6.61 -10.49 1.27
CA ASP A 58 -7.15 -9.64 2.31
C ASP A 58 -6.43 -8.29 2.30
N GLU A 59 -7.19 -7.23 2.16
CA GLU A 59 -6.62 -5.89 2.05
C GLU A 59 -5.79 -5.51 3.28
N LYS A 60 -6.30 -5.84 4.46
CA LYS A 60 -5.62 -5.48 5.68
C LYS A 60 -4.27 -6.18 5.78
N LEU A 61 -4.24 -7.46 5.44
CA LEU A 61 -3.00 -8.21 5.45
C LEU A 61 -2.04 -7.67 4.41
N THR A 62 -2.55 -7.34 3.23
CA THR A 62 -1.71 -6.81 2.17
C THR A 62 -1.09 -5.47 2.58
N VAL A 63 -1.87 -4.61 3.23
CA VAL A 63 -1.36 -3.33 3.69
C VAL A 63 -0.27 -3.54 4.74
N ASN A 64 -0.47 -4.47 5.66
CA ASN A 64 0.55 -4.75 6.66
C ASN A 64 1.84 -5.26 6.04
N GLU A 65 1.74 -6.15 5.06
CA GLU A 65 2.92 -6.66 4.38
C GLU A 65 3.60 -5.56 3.57
N PHE A 66 2.81 -4.72 2.94
CA PHE A 66 3.36 -3.60 2.17
C PHE A 66 4.17 -2.68 3.10
N GLU A 67 3.59 -2.34 4.23
CA GLU A 67 4.27 -1.45 5.16
C GLU A 67 5.59 -2.07 5.64
N ASN A 68 5.57 -3.35 5.96
CA ASN A 68 6.79 -4.04 6.36
C ASN A 68 7.83 -4.05 5.25
N TYR A 69 7.40 -4.18 4.02
CA TYR A 69 8.30 -4.15 2.89
C TYR A 69 8.98 -2.79 2.76
N VAL A 70 8.19 -1.72 2.91
CA VAL A 70 8.75 -0.37 2.84
C VAL A 70 9.74 -0.14 3.99
N ILE A 71 9.38 -0.60 5.19
CA ILE A 71 10.28 -0.48 6.33
C ILE A 71 11.60 -1.19 6.04
N GLY A 72 11.53 -2.37 5.42
CA GLY A 72 12.73 -3.08 5.04
C GLY A 72 13.59 -2.30 4.06
N LEU A 73 12.95 -1.63 3.10
CA LEU A 73 13.69 -0.83 2.13
C LEU A 73 14.37 0.36 2.81
N GLU A 74 13.72 0.96 3.81
CA GLU A 74 14.32 2.09 4.50
C GLU A 74 15.54 1.69 5.32
N ASN A 75 15.60 0.43 5.72
CA ASN A 75 16.70 -0.06 6.55
C ASN A 75 17.81 -0.74 5.77
N MET A 76 17.77 -0.66 4.46
CA MET A 76 18.81 -1.27 3.63
C MET A 76 20.05 -0.40 3.51
#